data_e21a4247415f1a5350fb46e35cf8de8e
#
_entry.id   e21a4247415f1a5350fb46e35cf8de8e
#
_cell.length_a   1.000
_cell.length_b   1.000
_cell.length_c   1.000
_cell.angle_alpha   90.00
_cell.angle_beta   90.00
_cell.angle_gamma   90.00
#
_symmetry.space_group_name_H-M   'P 1'
#
loop_
_entity.id
_entity.type
_entity.pdbx_description
1 polymer ?
#
loop_
_entity_poly.entity_id
_entity_poly.type
_entity_poly.pdbx_seq_one_letter_code
_entity_poly.pdbx_strand_id
1 'polypeptide(L)'
;MPNFKSLIFGSEQEAWEGKRESENVIIGYDYKRFSKPPIIGNNPLIRSNSIIYNDVTIGDNLMTGHNVLIREKTTLGNDVLIGTNTVIEGHSKIGSNVSIQSNVYIPKKSFIEDNVFIGPCACFTNDRYPVRVDYQLKGPIIRKGASIGANSTFLSNIEIGEGSIVAAGAVVTRPVPPWYLAIGAPAKIKPLPPKLKVSNNI
;
A
#
# COMPACT_ATOMS: atom_id res chain seq x y z
N MET A 1 -8.84 -17.44 -16.25
CA MET A 1 -7.48 -17.15 -15.75
C MET A 1 -7.50 -17.43 -14.26
N PRO A 2 -6.46 -18.05 -13.68
CA PRO A 2 -6.42 -18.26 -12.25
C PRO A 2 -6.45 -16.91 -11.53
N ASN A 3 -7.21 -16.84 -10.45
CA ASN A 3 -7.30 -15.67 -9.57
C ASN A 3 -5.92 -15.40 -8.96
N PHE A 4 -5.51 -14.12 -8.84
CA PHE A 4 -4.23 -13.72 -8.24
C PHE A 4 -4.03 -14.31 -6.83
N LYS A 5 -5.12 -14.46 -6.05
CA LYS A 5 -5.10 -15.17 -4.77
C LYS A 5 -4.60 -16.62 -4.91
N SER A 6 -4.99 -17.34 -5.96
CA SER A 6 -4.53 -18.72 -6.19
C SER A 6 -3.08 -18.82 -6.64
N LEU A 7 -2.54 -17.77 -7.27
CA LEU A 7 -1.12 -17.68 -7.68
C LEU A 7 -0.18 -17.37 -6.50
N ILE A 8 -0.66 -16.63 -5.51
CA ILE A 8 0.16 -16.27 -4.33
C ILE A 8 -0.01 -17.29 -3.20
N PHE A 9 -1.20 -17.90 -3.05
CA PHE A 9 -1.53 -18.72 -1.89
C PHE A 9 -1.65 -20.22 -2.18
N GLY A 10 -1.47 -20.65 -3.44
CA GLY A 10 -1.66 -22.05 -3.86
C GLY A 10 -3.13 -22.48 -3.77
N SER A 11 -3.49 -23.55 -4.48
CA SER A 11 -4.83 -24.15 -4.43
C SER A 11 -5.04 -25.10 -3.24
N GLU A 12 -4.03 -25.29 -2.41
CA GLU A 12 -4.07 -26.16 -1.22
C GLU A 12 -3.97 -25.30 0.03
N GLN A 13 -5.13 -25.06 0.66
CA GLN A 13 -5.20 -24.75 2.07
C GLN A 13 -4.83 -26.05 2.82
N GLU A 14 -3.58 -26.44 2.81
CA GLU A 14 -3.08 -27.28 3.86
C GLU A 14 -3.20 -26.46 5.16
N ALA A 15 -4.07 -26.96 6.03
CA ALA A 15 -4.20 -26.44 7.39
C ALA A 15 -2.80 -26.49 8.03
N TRP A 16 -2.14 -25.35 8.06
CA TRP A 16 -0.83 -25.20 8.68
C TRP A 16 -1.03 -25.23 10.20
N GLU A 17 -0.98 -26.42 10.79
CA GLU A 17 -1.01 -26.63 12.25
C GLU A 17 0.27 -26.21 12.98
N GLY A 18 1.07 -25.39 12.39
CA GLY A 18 2.26 -24.82 13.02
C GLY A 18 1.99 -23.44 13.60
N LYS A 19 1.63 -23.35 14.89
CA LYS A 19 1.77 -22.12 15.69
C LYS A 19 3.24 -21.70 15.70
N ARG A 20 3.67 -20.92 14.69
CA ARG A 20 4.80 -20.03 14.88
C ARG A 20 4.22 -18.80 15.56
N GLU A 21 4.45 -18.68 16.86
CA GLU A 21 4.21 -17.44 17.56
C GLU A 21 4.94 -16.35 16.78
N SER A 22 4.24 -15.29 16.39
CA SER A 22 4.83 -14.15 15.72
C SER A 22 5.68 -13.42 16.74
N GLU A 23 6.97 -13.71 16.78
CA GLU A 23 7.90 -13.12 17.75
C GLU A 23 8.01 -11.62 17.55
N ASN A 24 8.04 -10.87 18.64
CA ASN A 24 8.25 -9.41 18.67
C ASN A 24 7.22 -8.60 17.87
N VAL A 25 5.96 -9.01 17.83
CA VAL A 25 4.88 -8.18 17.27
C VAL A 25 4.41 -7.20 18.35
N ILE A 26 4.36 -5.92 17.99
CA ILE A 26 3.85 -4.85 18.87
C ILE A 26 2.53 -4.36 18.29
N ILE A 27 1.44 -4.58 19.03
CA ILE A 27 0.10 -4.08 18.69
C ILE A 27 -0.31 -3.06 19.75
N GLY A 28 -0.56 -1.82 19.31
CA GLY A 28 -0.93 -0.75 20.22
C GLY A 28 0.27 0.07 20.71
N TYR A 29 1.22 0.40 19.82
CA TYR A 29 2.33 1.28 20.19
C TYR A 29 1.84 2.70 20.47
N ASP A 30 2.11 3.21 21.67
CA ASP A 30 1.76 4.58 22.07
C ASP A 30 2.64 5.61 21.39
N TYR A 31 2.05 6.54 20.66
CA TYR A 31 2.76 7.68 20.06
C TYR A 31 2.46 9.01 20.75
N LYS A 32 1.46 9.01 21.61
CA LYS A 32 1.08 10.14 22.46
C LYS A 32 0.32 9.63 23.70
N ARG A 33 0.24 10.48 24.71
CA ARG A 33 -0.60 10.22 25.89
C ARG A 33 -2.08 10.09 25.49
N PHE A 34 -2.79 9.09 26.03
CA PHE A 34 -4.19 8.80 25.74
C PHE A 34 -4.51 8.43 24.28
N SER A 35 -3.59 7.84 23.55
CA SER A 35 -3.91 7.17 22.29
C SER A 35 -4.78 5.94 22.55
N LYS A 36 -5.65 5.58 21.59
CA LYS A 36 -6.59 4.46 21.75
C LYS A 36 -6.01 3.20 21.13
N PRO A 37 -6.19 2.02 21.76
CA PRO A 37 -5.79 0.76 21.15
C PRO A 37 -6.29 0.62 19.71
N PRO A 38 -5.55 -0.05 18.83
CA PRO A 38 -6.00 -0.28 17.47
C PRO A 38 -7.23 -1.19 17.44
N ILE A 39 -8.08 -0.98 16.45
CA ILE A 39 -9.21 -1.88 16.14
C ILE A 39 -8.78 -2.74 14.98
N ILE A 40 -8.78 -4.07 15.16
CA ILE A 40 -8.39 -5.03 14.13
C ILE A 40 -9.53 -6.02 13.94
N GLY A 41 -9.95 -6.22 12.70
CA GLY A 41 -11.00 -7.15 12.31
C GLY A 41 -10.58 -8.62 12.47
N ASN A 42 -11.34 -9.50 11.84
CA ASN A 42 -11.15 -10.95 11.94
C ASN A 42 -9.97 -11.47 11.10
N ASN A 43 -9.42 -12.62 11.50
CA ASN A 43 -8.38 -13.38 10.78
C ASN A 43 -7.13 -12.59 10.40
N PRO A 44 -6.55 -11.74 11.23
CA PRO A 44 -5.30 -11.08 10.91
C PRO A 44 -4.13 -12.08 10.95
N LEU A 45 -3.24 -12.01 9.97
CA LEU A 45 -1.94 -12.71 9.99
C LEU A 45 -0.82 -11.66 10.04
N ILE A 46 -0.34 -11.37 11.24
CA ILE A 46 0.70 -10.37 11.49
C ILE A 46 2.00 -11.08 11.80
N ARG A 47 3.00 -10.94 10.93
CA ARG A 47 4.30 -11.62 11.08
C ARG A 47 5.28 -10.81 11.93
N SER A 48 6.32 -11.52 12.37
CA SER A 48 7.30 -11.05 13.37
C SER A 48 7.90 -9.68 13.06
N ASN A 49 8.25 -8.98 14.15
CA ASN A 49 8.84 -7.64 14.18
C ASN A 49 7.94 -6.54 13.57
N SER A 50 6.65 -6.81 13.37
CA SER A 50 5.72 -5.80 12.89
C SER A 50 5.23 -4.93 14.04
N ILE A 51 5.00 -3.64 13.77
CA ILE A 51 4.55 -2.65 14.74
C ILE A 51 3.30 -1.97 14.23
N ILE A 52 2.21 -2.07 14.98
CA ILE A 52 0.95 -1.37 14.72
C ILE A 52 0.73 -0.36 15.84
N TYR A 53 0.60 0.90 15.48
CA TYR A 53 0.39 1.99 16.43
C TYR A 53 -1.05 2.03 16.95
N ASN A 54 -1.23 2.72 18.05
CA ASN A 54 -2.54 3.14 18.53
C ASN A 54 -3.24 4.10 17.53
N ASP A 55 -4.56 4.24 17.68
CA ASP A 55 -5.43 5.00 16.76
C ASP A 55 -5.39 4.47 15.30
N VAL A 56 -5.13 3.16 15.09
CA VAL A 56 -5.23 2.47 13.80
C VAL A 56 -6.51 1.66 13.73
N THR A 57 -7.15 1.62 12.55
CA THR A 57 -8.31 0.78 12.28
C THR A 57 -8.03 -0.12 11.09
N ILE A 58 -8.25 -1.41 11.23
CA ILE A 58 -7.97 -2.45 10.22
C ILE A 58 -9.21 -3.33 10.08
N GLY A 59 -9.61 -3.59 8.85
CA GLY A 59 -10.69 -4.53 8.53
C GLY A 59 -10.26 -5.99 8.66
N ASP A 60 -11.05 -6.87 8.08
CA ASP A 60 -10.82 -8.32 8.13
C ASP A 60 -9.70 -8.77 7.19
N ASN A 61 -9.08 -9.93 7.51
CA ASN A 61 -8.10 -10.63 6.68
C ASN A 61 -6.84 -9.81 6.36
N LEU A 62 -6.37 -8.98 7.30
CA LEU A 62 -5.04 -8.36 7.14
C LEU A 62 -3.97 -9.45 7.07
N MET A 63 -3.06 -9.33 6.10
CA MET A 63 -1.87 -10.18 6.01
C MET A 63 -0.62 -9.32 5.90
N THR A 64 0.33 -9.47 6.82
CA THR A 64 1.61 -8.77 6.74
C THR A 64 2.77 -9.72 6.43
N GLY A 65 3.81 -9.19 5.79
CA GLY A 65 5.16 -9.73 5.87
C GLY A 65 5.81 -9.41 7.21
N HIS A 66 7.11 -9.61 7.31
CA HIS A 66 7.91 -9.28 8.50
C HIS A 66 8.29 -7.80 8.52
N ASN A 67 8.55 -7.23 9.70
CA ASN A 67 9.06 -5.86 9.88
C ASN A 67 8.15 -4.79 9.25
N VAL A 68 6.85 -4.96 9.31
CA VAL A 68 5.88 -3.98 8.79
C VAL A 68 5.60 -2.91 9.85
N LEU A 69 5.60 -1.65 9.44
CA LEU A 69 5.24 -0.54 10.31
C LEU A 69 3.95 0.12 9.83
N ILE A 70 2.92 0.12 10.68
CA ILE A 70 1.65 0.83 10.44
C ILE A 70 1.48 1.88 11.52
N ARG A 71 1.59 3.15 11.14
CA ARG A 71 1.55 4.27 12.07
C ARG A 71 0.12 4.78 12.32
N GLU A 72 0.05 5.64 13.33
CA GLU A 72 -1.17 6.22 13.90
C GLU A 72 -2.14 6.83 12.88
N LYS A 73 -3.45 6.76 13.18
CA LYS A 73 -4.53 7.33 12.37
C LYS A 73 -4.57 6.80 10.94
N THR A 74 -4.11 5.58 10.75
CA THR A 74 -4.21 4.84 9.50
C THR A 74 -5.47 3.97 9.53
N THR A 75 -6.18 3.94 8.41
CA THR A 75 -7.31 3.02 8.21
C THR A 75 -7.00 2.10 7.05
N LEU A 76 -7.16 0.79 7.26
CA LEU A 76 -7.07 -0.25 6.23
C LEU A 76 -8.44 -0.92 6.07
N GLY A 77 -8.85 -1.19 4.84
CA GLY A 77 -10.03 -2.00 4.53
C GLY A 77 -9.80 -3.49 4.77
N ASN A 78 -10.64 -4.30 4.16
CA ASN A 78 -10.56 -5.76 4.22
C ASN A 78 -9.60 -6.32 3.16
N ASP A 79 -9.11 -7.54 3.39
CA ASP A 79 -8.28 -8.28 2.41
C ASP A 79 -7.04 -7.49 1.97
N VAL A 80 -6.31 -6.89 2.91
CA VAL A 80 -5.11 -6.11 2.63
C VAL A 80 -3.86 -6.95 2.88
N LEU A 81 -2.98 -7.01 1.87
CA LEU A 81 -1.65 -7.61 1.98
C LEU A 81 -0.59 -6.52 2.04
N ILE A 82 0.32 -6.61 3.03
CA ILE A 82 1.43 -5.67 3.21
C ILE A 82 2.74 -6.48 3.27
N GLY A 83 3.59 -6.30 2.28
CA GLY A 83 4.87 -7.01 2.15
C GLY A 83 5.91 -6.61 3.21
N THR A 84 6.93 -7.45 3.34
CA THR A 84 8.04 -7.29 4.30
C THR A 84 8.74 -5.93 4.17
N ASN A 85 9.13 -5.34 5.30
CA ASN A 85 9.82 -4.05 5.42
C ASN A 85 9.02 -2.85 4.86
N THR A 86 7.73 -2.98 4.69
CA THR A 86 6.89 -1.87 4.23
C THR A 86 6.55 -0.93 5.38
N VAL A 87 6.62 0.37 5.09
CA VAL A 87 6.30 1.44 6.04
C VAL A 87 5.07 2.20 5.55
N ILE A 88 4.04 2.26 6.39
CA ILE A 88 2.86 3.10 6.18
C ILE A 88 2.88 4.19 7.25
N GLU A 89 3.24 5.40 6.84
CA GLU A 89 3.21 6.58 7.69
C GLU A 89 1.75 6.98 8.03
N GLY A 90 1.56 7.56 9.16
CA GLY A 90 0.23 7.83 9.73
C GLY A 90 -0.70 8.73 8.90
N HIS A 91 -1.95 8.85 9.35
CA HIS A 91 -2.98 9.67 8.70
C HIS A 91 -3.30 9.23 7.27
N SER A 92 -3.14 7.95 6.96
CA SER A 92 -3.36 7.37 5.64
C SER A 92 -4.64 6.53 5.60
N LYS A 93 -5.26 6.47 4.43
CA LYS A 93 -6.42 5.61 4.20
C LYS A 93 -6.16 4.69 3.02
N ILE A 94 -6.34 3.39 3.26
CA ILE A 94 -6.14 2.32 2.29
C ILE A 94 -7.42 1.50 2.23
N GLY A 95 -7.92 1.29 1.03
CA GLY A 95 -9.15 0.56 0.77
C GLY A 95 -9.02 -0.96 0.95
N SER A 96 -9.99 -1.67 0.41
CA SER A 96 -10.06 -3.13 0.46
C SER A 96 -9.44 -3.78 -0.79
N ASN A 97 -9.05 -5.06 -0.68
CA ASN A 97 -8.40 -5.80 -1.78
C ASN A 97 -7.16 -5.06 -2.30
N VAL A 98 -6.30 -4.60 -1.40
CA VAL A 98 -5.07 -3.88 -1.75
C VAL A 98 -3.86 -4.76 -1.48
N SER A 99 -3.01 -4.91 -2.50
CA SER A 99 -1.76 -5.67 -2.40
C SER A 99 -0.56 -4.73 -2.46
N ILE A 100 0.10 -4.54 -1.32
CA ILE A 100 1.32 -3.75 -1.19
C ILE A 100 2.47 -4.73 -1.03
N GLN A 101 3.43 -4.68 -1.96
CA GLN A 101 4.57 -5.58 -1.94
C GLN A 101 5.67 -5.10 -0.98
N SER A 102 6.78 -5.84 -0.91
CA SER A 102 7.86 -5.57 0.05
C SER A 102 8.63 -4.27 -0.23
N ASN A 103 9.16 -3.68 0.84
CA ASN A 103 10.01 -2.46 0.82
C ASN A 103 9.30 -1.22 0.24
N VAL A 104 7.99 -1.14 0.37
CA VAL A 104 7.22 0.03 -0.08
C VAL A 104 7.20 1.10 1.00
N TYR A 105 7.38 2.36 0.60
CA TYR A 105 7.22 3.50 1.50
C TYR A 105 5.98 4.31 1.13
N ILE A 106 5.03 4.40 2.06
CA ILE A 106 3.78 5.16 1.94
C ILE A 106 3.81 6.32 2.95
N PRO A 107 3.94 7.57 2.48
CA PRO A 107 4.06 8.74 3.35
C PRO A 107 2.72 9.11 4.00
N LYS A 108 2.78 10.01 5.00
CA LYS A 108 1.59 10.59 5.64
C LYS A 108 0.62 11.19 4.66
N LYS A 109 -0.69 11.06 4.98
CA LYS A 109 -1.80 11.62 4.20
C LYS A 109 -1.94 10.99 2.80
N SER A 110 -1.56 9.72 2.66
CA SER A 110 -1.82 8.93 1.46
C SER A 110 -3.26 8.45 1.42
N PHE A 111 -3.82 8.42 0.23
CA PHE A 111 -5.15 7.87 -0.02
C PHE A 111 -5.06 6.83 -1.14
N ILE A 112 -5.36 5.57 -0.83
CA ILE A 112 -5.30 4.43 -1.75
C ILE A 112 -6.68 3.79 -1.75
N GLU A 113 -7.29 3.72 -2.92
CA GLU A 113 -8.62 3.12 -3.10
C GLU A 113 -8.53 1.59 -3.22
N ASP A 114 -9.68 0.95 -3.45
CA ASP A 114 -9.80 -0.50 -3.53
C ASP A 114 -9.11 -1.09 -4.77
N ASN A 115 -8.78 -2.38 -4.69
CA ASN A 115 -8.23 -3.17 -5.81
C ASN A 115 -6.92 -2.58 -6.38
N VAL A 116 -6.06 -1.99 -5.56
CA VAL A 116 -4.78 -1.41 -5.98
C VAL A 116 -3.65 -2.39 -5.75
N PHE A 117 -2.80 -2.56 -6.76
CA PHE A 117 -1.53 -3.26 -6.64
C PHE A 117 -0.36 -2.28 -6.55
N ILE A 118 0.53 -2.46 -5.57
CA ILE A 118 1.76 -1.67 -5.42
C ILE A 118 2.96 -2.62 -5.42
N GLY A 119 3.74 -2.55 -6.48
CA GLY A 119 4.93 -3.36 -6.67
C GLY A 119 6.06 -3.06 -5.67
N PRO A 120 7.00 -3.99 -5.49
CA PRO A 120 8.04 -3.86 -4.48
C PRO A 120 8.93 -2.64 -4.71
N CYS A 121 9.45 -2.09 -3.63
CA CYS A 121 10.34 -0.92 -3.64
C CYS A 121 9.72 0.35 -4.26
N ALA A 122 8.41 0.42 -4.42
CA ALA A 122 7.76 1.67 -4.82
C ALA A 122 7.88 2.71 -3.69
N CYS A 123 8.25 3.94 -4.05
CA CYS A 123 8.48 5.01 -3.10
C CYS A 123 7.63 6.25 -3.42
N PHE A 124 6.76 6.62 -2.50
CA PHE A 124 5.94 7.82 -2.62
C PHE A 124 6.47 8.93 -1.73
N THR A 125 6.35 10.18 -2.18
CA THR A 125 6.74 11.35 -1.38
C THR A 125 5.53 12.24 -1.07
N ASN A 126 5.62 13.04 -0.02
CA ASN A 126 4.56 13.99 0.39
C ASN A 126 5.05 15.42 0.55
N ASP A 127 6.36 15.65 0.42
CA ASP A 127 6.97 16.97 0.41
C ASP A 127 7.56 17.25 -0.97
N ARG A 128 7.13 18.35 -1.58
CA ARG A 128 7.60 18.78 -2.91
C ARG A 128 8.94 19.52 -2.84
N TYR A 129 9.21 20.16 -1.72
CA TYR A 129 10.38 21.03 -1.52
C TYR A 129 11.06 20.70 -0.19
N PRO A 130 11.64 19.50 -0.05
CA PRO A 130 12.09 18.99 1.24
C PRO A 130 12.93 20.00 2.00
N VAL A 131 12.43 20.40 3.18
CA VAL A 131 13.11 21.30 4.14
C VAL A 131 13.45 22.70 3.59
N ARG A 132 12.93 23.11 2.43
CA ARG A 132 13.26 24.39 1.78
C ARG A 132 12.20 25.47 1.93
N VAL A 133 10.94 25.08 1.96
CA VAL A 133 9.79 26.00 2.02
C VAL A 133 8.72 25.37 2.91
N ASP A 134 7.97 26.19 3.62
CA ASP A 134 6.76 25.73 4.29
C ASP A 134 5.78 25.18 3.26
N TYR A 135 5.54 23.88 3.33
CA TYR A 135 4.70 23.16 2.40
C TYR A 135 3.70 22.27 3.14
N GLN A 136 2.44 22.39 2.79
CA GLN A 136 1.45 21.47 3.31
C GLN A 136 1.69 20.08 2.73
N LEU A 137 2.19 19.15 3.53
CA LEU A 137 2.45 17.78 3.12
C LEU A 137 1.20 17.14 2.52
N LYS A 138 1.33 16.61 1.30
CA LYS A 138 0.27 15.92 0.55
C LYS A 138 0.80 14.60 0.04
N GLY A 139 0.25 13.51 0.56
CA GLY A 139 0.52 12.17 0.08
C GLY A 139 -0.07 11.92 -1.31
N PRO A 140 0.24 10.77 -1.91
CA PRO A 140 -0.33 10.35 -3.17
C PRO A 140 -1.83 10.01 -3.04
N ILE A 141 -2.53 10.11 -4.15
CA ILE A 141 -3.88 9.58 -4.32
C ILE A 141 -3.80 8.49 -5.38
N ILE A 142 -4.09 7.24 -5.01
CA ILE A 142 -4.09 6.10 -5.93
C ILE A 142 -5.54 5.63 -6.07
N ARG A 143 -6.08 5.77 -7.27
CA ARG A 143 -7.46 5.42 -7.55
C ARG A 143 -7.64 3.93 -7.78
N LYS A 144 -8.89 3.50 -7.67
CA LYS A 144 -9.32 2.12 -7.78
C LYS A 144 -8.70 1.38 -8.95
N GLY A 145 -8.24 0.17 -8.71
CA GLY A 145 -7.72 -0.72 -9.77
C GLY A 145 -6.40 -0.30 -10.40
N ALA A 146 -5.72 0.72 -9.89
CA ALA A 146 -4.42 1.12 -10.41
C ALA A 146 -3.34 0.08 -10.08
N SER A 147 -2.37 -0.09 -11.01
CA SER A 147 -1.22 -0.97 -10.85
C SER A 147 0.07 -0.16 -10.84
N ILE A 148 0.81 -0.25 -9.75
CA ILE A 148 2.07 0.45 -9.55
C ILE A 148 3.22 -0.54 -9.75
N GLY A 149 4.09 -0.27 -10.73
CA GLY A 149 5.25 -1.11 -11.01
C GLY A 149 6.36 -0.99 -9.96
N ALA A 150 7.16 -2.04 -9.86
CA ALA A 150 8.29 -2.12 -8.93
C ALA A 150 9.26 -0.95 -9.12
N ASN A 151 9.87 -0.50 -8.02
CA ASN A 151 10.95 0.51 -8.04
C ASN A 151 10.55 1.86 -8.65
N SER A 152 9.24 2.17 -8.70
CA SER A 152 8.74 3.46 -9.18
C SER A 152 8.78 4.52 -8.09
N THR A 153 8.99 5.78 -8.48
CA THR A 153 9.09 6.92 -7.56
C THR A 153 8.05 7.97 -7.91
N PHE A 154 7.38 8.50 -6.89
CA PHE A 154 6.28 9.47 -7.06
C PHE A 154 6.60 10.75 -6.33
N LEU A 155 6.52 11.87 -7.02
CA LEU A 155 6.60 13.17 -6.38
C LEU A 155 5.34 13.45 -5.55
N SER A 156 5.45 14.40 -4.64
CA SER A 156 4.34 14.82 -3.77
C SER A 156 3.10 15.26 -4.54
N ASN A 157 1.92 14.98 -3.97
CA ASN A 157 0.63 15.42 -4.50
C ASN A 157 0.32 14.87 -5.90
N ILE A 158 0.75 13.62 -6.18
CA ILE A 158 0.45 12.94 -7.44
C ILE A 158 -0.83 12.12 -7.29
N GLU A 159 -1.71 12.24 -8.28
CA GLU A 159 -2.88 11.38 -8.44
C GLU A 159 -2.64 10.38 -9.57
N ILE A 160 -2.85 9.09 -9.28
CA ILE A 160 -2.86 8.00 -10.27
C ILE A 160 -4.31 7.60 -10.50
N GLY A 161 -4.78 7.82 -11.72
CA GLY A 161 -6.16 7.59 -12.10
C GLY A 161 -6.58 6.12 -12.07
N GLU A 162 -7.89 5.90 -12.06
CA GLU A 162 -8.50 4.58 -12.05
C GLU A 162 -7.97 3.68 -13.17
N GLY A 163 -7.66 2.43 -12.85
CA GLY A 163 -7.20 1.43 -13.82
C GLY A 163 -5.88 1.79 -14.52
N SER A 164 -5.16 2.82 -14.07
CA SER A 164 -3.90 3.22 -14.69
C SER A 164 -2.75 2.30 -14.29
N ILE A 165 -1.75 2.21 -15.16
CA ILE A 165 -0.53 1.43 -14.92
C ILE A 165 0.65 2.39 -14.85
N VAL A 166 1.46 2.23 -13.82
CA VAL A 166 2.79 2.83 -13.73
C VAL A 166 3.81 1.72 -13.97
N ALA A 167 4.66 1.89 -14.97
CA ALA A 167 5.69 0.91 -15.30
C ALA A 167 6.78 0.85 -14.22
N ALA A 168 7.43 -0.30 -14.08
CA ALA A 168 8.56 -0.45 -13.17
C ALA A 168 9.67 0.59 -13.47
N GLY A 169 10.29 1.13 -12.42
CA GLY A 169 11.35 2.13 -12.51
C GLY A 169 10.91 3.51 -13.01
N ALA A 170 9.60 3.77 -13.14
CA ALA A 170 9.13 5.08 -13.58
C ALA A 170 9.26 6.15 -12.50
N VAL A 171 9.62 7.38 -12.88
CA VAL A 171 9.60 8.56 -12.01
C VAL A 171 8.41 9.43 -12.38
N VAL A 172 7.35 9.34 -11.59
CA VAL A 172 6.07 10.02 -11.85
C VAL A 172 6.12 11.43 -11.26
N THR A 173 6.11 12.42 -12.12
CA THR A 173 6.28 13.84 -11.76
C THR A 173 4.99 14.66 -11.90
N ARG A 174 3.92 14.09 -12.46
CA ARG A 174 2.62 14.71 -12.68
C ARG A 174 1.50 13.67 -12.61
N PRO A 175 0.24 14.07 -12.39
CA PRO A 175 -0.90 13.16 -12.35
C PRO A 175 -1.03 12.29 -13.60
N VAL A 176 -1.49 11.05 -13.41
CA VAL A 176 -1.75 10.08 -14.48
C VAL A 176 -3.27 9.95 -14.65
N PRO A 177 -3.84 10.27 -15.83
CA PRO A 177 -5.27 10.14 -16.06
C PRO A 177 -5.76 8.68 -15.95
N PRO A 178 -7.06 8.44 -15.70
CA PRO A 178 -7.63 7.09 -15.69
C PRO A 178 -7.31 6.30 -16.98
N TRP A 179 -6.94 5.04 -16.83
CA TRP A 179 -6.63 4.13 -17.94
C TRP A 179 -5.45 4.56 -18.82
N TYR A 180 -4.46 5.20 -18.20
CA TYR A 180 -3.21 5.58 -18.85
C TYR A 180 -2.02 4.78 -18.30
N LEU A 181 -0.97 4.74 -19.09
CA LEU A 181 0.35 4.19 -18.76
C LEU A 181 1.32 5.33 -18.50
N ALA A 182 1.96 5.32 -17.34
CA ALA A 182 3.12 6.17 -17.06
C ALA A 182 4.40 5.32 -17.14
N ILE A 183 5.36 5.71 -17.99
CA ILE A 183 6.58 4.94 -18.25
C ILE A 183 7.82 5.83 -18.43
N GLY A 184 8.93 5.44 -17.80
CA GLY A 184 10.23 6.11 -17.91
C GLY A 184 10.52 7.12 -16.81
N ALA A 185 11.68 7.76 -16.87
CA ALA A 185 12.18 8.75 -15.91
C ALA A 185 12.72 10.00 -16.65
N PRO A 186 12.01 11.15 -16.61
CA PRO A 186 10.66 11.33 -16.06
C PRO A 186 9.60 10.59 -16.86
N ALA A 187 8.51 10.17 -16.20
CA ALA A 187 7.48 9.35 -16.82
C ALA A 187 6.74 10.08 -17.95
N LYS A 188 6.67 9.43 -19.10
CA LYS A 188 5.81 9.81 -20.22
C LYS A 188 4.46 9.12 -20.05
N ILE A 189 3.37 9.88 -20.23
CA ILE A 189 2.01 9.41 -20.04
C ILE A 189 1.38 9.12 -21.40
N LYS A 190 0.87 7.88 -21.58
CA LYS A 190 0.27 7.39 -22.82
C LYS A 190 -1.05 6.66 -22.52
N PRO A 191 -2.05 6.68 -23.42
CA PRO A 191 -3.22 5.82 -23.26
C PRO A 191 -2.82 4.35 -23.10
N LEU A 192 -3.52 3.61 -22.23
CA LEU A 192 -3.34 2.16 -22.15
C LEU A 192 -3.81 1.48 -23.43
N PRO A 193 -3.06 0.47 -23.92
CA PRO A 193 -3.56 -0.41 -24.97
C PRO A 193 -4.89 -1.05 -24.56
N PRO A 194 -5.85 -1.24 -25.48
CA PRO A 194 -7.17 -1.79 -25.16
C PRO A 194 -7.14 -3.11 -24.37
N LYS A 195 -6.18 -3.99 -24.68
CA LYS A 195 -5.99 -5.28 -23.99
C LYS A 195 -5.61 -5.18 -22.52
N LEU A 196 -5.13 -4.02 -22.07
CA LEU A 196 -4.75 -3.77 -20.67
C LEU A 196 -5.81 -2.96 -19.91
N LYS A 197 -6.89 -2.55 -20.57
CA LYS A 197 -8.02 -1.86 -19.92
C LYS A 197 -8.95 -2.88 -19.25
N VAL A 198 -8.42 -3.58 -18.27
CA VAL A 198 -9.13 -4.56 -17.46
C VAL A 198 -8.86 -4.27 -15.99
N SER A 199 -9.83 -4.56 -15.12
CA SER A 199 -9.66 -4.38 -13.67
C SER A 199 -8.62 -5.35 -13.13
N ASN A 200 -7.91 -4.94 -12.07
CA ASN A 200 -7.05 -5.84 -11.30
C ASN A 200 -7.91 -6.94 -10.67
N ASN A 201 -7.46 -8.18 -10.78
CA ASN A 201 -7.97 -9.32 -10.03
C ASN A 201 -7.02 -9.62 -8.86
N ILE A 202 -7.15 -8.85 -7.79
CA ILE A 202 -6.35 -9.03 -6.57
C ILE A 202 -7.16 -9.82 -5.55
#